data_6cf9f08786bbf3c05efec166c2ec9abb
#
_entry.id   6cf9f08786bbf3c05efec166c2ec9abb
#
_cell.length_a   1.000
_cell.length_b   1.000
_cell.length_c   1.000
_cell.angle_alpha   90.00
_cell.angle_beta   90.00
_cell.angle_gamma   90.00
#
_symmetry.space_group_name_H-M   'P 1'
#
loop_
_entity.id
_entity.type
_entity.pdbx_description
1 polymer ?
#
loop_
_entity_poly.entity_id
_entity_poly.type
_entity_poly.pdbx_seq_one_letter_code
_entity_poly.pdbx_strand_id
1 'polypeptide(L)'
;VQPDETHPVVFRDCTFEGSLDLTGAHFRIPVVFENCTFDEIRAEGAWFEDDITIRESRITGTVDAFEARFVRDAIFTDTTFEAPAKFDEAAFEDDTRFDGARFANVARFRAATFEGKSNEFDDNASFVGTTFAAAAEFTQADFEHVVFTDTTVAGEARFREADFLGDAD
;
A
#
# COMPACT_ATOMS: atom_id res chain seq x y z
N VAL A 1 19.47 28.67 6.51
CA VAL A 1 18.68 28.03 5.43
C VAL A 1 17.90 26.93 6.11
N GLN A 2 16.58 27.10 6.26
CA GLN A 2 15.69 26.02 6.76
C GLN A 2 15.67 24.89 5.72
N PRO A 3 15.59 23.60 6.15
CA PRO A 3 15.41 22.53 5.19
C PRO A 3 14.14 22.80 4.40
N ASP A 4 14.22 22.60 3.09
CA ASP A 4 13.10 22.75 2.16
C ASP A 4 11.92 21.93 2.67
N GLU A 5 10.86 22.61 3.14
CA GLU A 5 9.59 21.95 3.38
C GLU A 5 9.04 21.57 2.01
N THR A 6 9.24 20.33 1.63
CA THR A 6 8.63 19.78 0.41
C THR A 6 7.11 19.81 0.58
N HIS A 7 6.45 20.70 -0.15
CA HIS A 7 5.00 20.80 -0.10
C HIS A 7 4.41 19.63 -0.90
N PRO A 8 3.43 18.89 -0.34
CA PRO A 8 2.81 17.79 -1.05
C PRO A 8 2.01 18.27 -2.25
N VAL A 9 1.99 17.46 -3.31
CA VAL A 9 0.96 17.58 -4.35
C VAL A 9 -0.29 16.88 -3.86
N VAL A 10 -1.39 17.63 -3.75
CA VAL A 10 -2.64 17.13 -3.16
C VAL A 10 -3.76 17.17 -4.18
N PHE A 11 -4.37 16.00 -4.42
CA PHE A 11 -5.58 15.82 -5.20
C PHE A 11 -6.73 15.50 -4.24
N ARG A 12 -7.79 16.30 -4.26
CA ARG A 12 -8.99 16.06 -3.45
C ARG A 12 -10.23 16.02 -4.33
N ASP A 13 -11.12 15.09 -4.02
CA ASP A 13 -12.40 14.93 -4.70
C ASP A 13 -12.25 14.78 -6.23
N CYS A 14 -11.16 14.13 -6.67
CA CYS A 14 -10.81 13.98 -8.09
C CYS A 14 -11.27 12.63 -8.64
N THR A 15 -11.63 12.62 -9.92
CA THR A 15 -11.84 11.38 -10.68
C THR A 15 -10.78 11.27 -11.77
N PHE A 16 -10.08 10.16 -11.78
CA PHE A 16 -9.08 9.82 -12.78
C PHE A 16 -9.67 8.77 -13.72
N GLU A 17 -10.14 9.23 -14.88
CA GLU A 17 -10.72 8.36 -15.91
C GLU A 17 -9.62 7.69 -16.73
N GLY A 18 -9.82 6.41 -17.03
CA GLY A 18 -8.83 5.59 -17.71
C GLY A 18 -7.70 5.13 -16.79
N SER A 19 -6.56 4.79 -17.35
CA SER A 19 -5.41 4.33 -16.57
C SER A 19 -4.55 5.49 -16.11
N LEU A 20 -4.36 5.63 -14.80
CA LEU A 20 -3.30 6.46 -14.24
C LEU A 20 -1.97 5.68 -14.35
N ASP A 21 -1.18 6.01 -15.36
CA ASP A 21 0.08 5.31 -15.63
C ASP A 21 1.24 6.03 -14.96
N LEU A 22 1.77 5.40 -13.91
CA LEU A 22 2.92 5.81 -13.13
C LEU A 22 4.11 4.84 -13.32
N THR A 23 4.06 3.98 -14.34
CA THR A 23 5.09 2.95 -14.58
C THR A 23 6.47 3.56 -14.67
N GLY A 24 7.38 3.12 -13.80
CA GLY A 24 8.75 3.63 -13.71
C GLY A 24 8.88 5.11 -13.32
N ALA A 25 7.80 5.75 -12.91
CA ALA A 25 7.83 7.14 -12.47
C ALA A 25 8.62 7.29 -11.16
N HIS A 26 9.27 8.44 -10.99
CA HIS A 26 10.06 8.75 -9.80
C HIS A 26 9.51 10.02 -9.13
N PHE A 27 8.95 9.85 -7.95
CA PHE A 27 8.37 10.92 -7.14
C PHE A 27 9.31 11.29 -6.00
N ARG A 28 9.72 12.55 -5.94
CA ARG A 28 10.65 13.11 -4.94
C ARG A 28 9.97 14.05 -3.96
N ILE A 29 8.67 14.14 -4.01
CA ILE A 29 7.85 14.98 -3.16
C ILE A 29 6.64 14.19 -2.71
N PRO A 30 6.04 14.50 -1.55
CA PRO A 30 4.85 13.81 -1.10
C PRO A 30 3.69 13.98 -2.07
N VAL A 31 2.93 12.90 -2.28
CA VAL A 31 1.72 12.92 -3.11
C VAL A 31 0.53 12.40 -2.30
N VAL A 32 -0.54 13.16 -2.29
CA VAL A 32 -1.75 12.83 -1.53
C VAL A 32 -2.96 12.80 -2.45
N PHE A 33 -3.68 11.68 -2.44
CA PHE A 33 -4.98 11.52 -3.03
C PHE A 33 -6.01 11.29 -1.92
N GLU A 34 -6.99 12.18 -1.81
CA GLU A 34 -8.01 12.17 -0.75
C GLU A 34 -9.41 12.21 -1.39
N ASN A 35 -10.24 11.24 -1.03
CA ASN A 35 -11.60 11.10 -1.57
C ASN A 35 -11.61 11.09 -3.12
N CYS A 36 -10.68 10.35 -3.72
CA CYS A 36 -10.53 10.24 -5.17
C CYS A 36 -11.09 8.93 -5.71
N THR A 37 -11.48 8.95 -6.97
CA THR A 37 -11.87 7.74 -7.71
C THR A 37 -10.91 7.50 -8.86
N PHE A 38 -10.46 6.25 -9.02
CA PHE A 38 -9.56 5.83 -10.10
C PHE A 38 -10.19 4.68 -10.88
N ASP A 39 -10.10 4.71 -12.20
CA ASP A 39 -10.46 3.56 -13.00
C ASP A 39 -9.39 2.47 -12.93
N GLU A 40 -8.13 2.82 -13.07
CA GLU A 40 -7.00 1.88 -12.99
C GLU A 40 -5.74 2.63 -12.54
N ILE A 41 -4.86 1.95 -11.80
CA ILE A 41 -3.53 2.48 -11.43
C ILE A 41 -2.46 1.49 -11.88
N ARG A 42 -1.53 1.96 -12.70
CA ARG A 42 -0.31 1.25 -13.07
C ARG A 42 0.88 1.95 -12.43
N ALA A 43 1.60 1.24 -11.60
CA ALA A 43 2.75 1.75 -10.87
C ALA A 43 3.91 0.73 -10.86
N GLU A 44 4.02 -0.10 -11.91
CA GLU A 44 5.11 -1.07 -12.05
C GLU A 44 6.46 -0.37 -11.99
N GLY A 45 7.32 -0.77 -11.04
CA GLY A 45 8.64 -0.18 -10.84
C GLY A 45 8.62 1.31 -10.51
N ALA A 46 7.49 1.86 -10.09
CA ALA A 46 7.42 3.24 -9.62
C ALA A 46 8.24 3.43 -8.35
N TRP A 47 8.89 4.57 -8.23
CA TRP A 47 9.72 4.90 -7.08
C TRP A 47 9.21 6.16 -6.37
N PHE A 48 8.70 5.97 -5.15
CA PHE A 48 8.26 7.04 -4.26
C PHE A 48 9.34 7.27 -3.21
N GLU A 49 10.14 8.33 -3.38
CA GLU A 49 11.18 8.75 -2.41
C GLU A 49 10.60 9.44 -1.17
N ASP A 50 9.40 9.97 -1.30
CA ASP A 50 8.67 10.65 -0.22
C ASP A 50 7.30 9.99 -0.03
N ASP A 51 6.50 10.49 0.90
CA ASP A 51 5.23 9.88 1.29
C ASP A 51 4.26 9.77 0.13
N ILE A 52 3.57 8.65 0.05
CA ILE A 52 2.41 8.45 -0.81
C ILE A 52 1.17 8.15 0.05
N THR A 53 0.13 8.93 -0.13
CA THR A 53 -1.14 8.73 0.56
C THR A 53 -2.28 8.60 -0.44
N ILE A 54 -3.02 7.50 -0.36
CA ILE A 54 -4.31 7.31 -1.04
C ILE A 54 -5.31 6.94 0.06
N ARG A 55 -6.15 7.89 0.46
CA ARG A 55 -7.09 7.67 1.57
C ARG A 55 -8.52 7.99 1.17
N GLU A 56 -9.47 7.32 1.84
CA GLU A 56 -10.91 7.52 1.62
C GLU A 56 -11.28 7.44 0.13
N SER A 57 -10.53 6.63 -0.64
CA SER A 57 -10.57 6.62 -2.09
C SER A 57 -11.11 5.30 -2.63
N ARG A 58 -11.47 5.28 -3.91
CA ARG A 58 -12.02 4.12 -4.58
C ARG A 58 -11.27 3.84 -5.87
N ILE A 59 -10.84 2.61 -6.06
CA ILE A 59 -10.16 2.14 -7.26
C ILE A 59 -11.00 1.04 -7.87
N THR A 60 -11.63 1.31 -9.02
CA THR A 60 -12.61 0.41 -9.63
C THR A 60 -11.96 -0.67 -10.48
N GLY A 61 -10.83 -0.38 -11.10
CA GLY A 61 -10.04 -1.32 -11.88
C GLY A 61 -8.81 -1.82 -11.13
N THR A 62 -7.89 -2.43 -11.86
CA THR A 62 -6.71 -3.05 -11.27
C THR A 62 -5.72 -2.02 -10.71
N VAL A 63 -5.06 -2.39 -9.64
CA VAL A 63 -3.82 -1.75 -9.19
C VAL A 63 -2.67 -2.70 -9.50
N ASP A 64 -1.68 -2.23 -10.23
CA ASP A 64 -0.44 -2.97 -10.49
C ASP A 64 0.76 -2.15 -10.00
N ALA A 65 1.29 -2.54 -8.85
CA ALA A 65 2.45 -1.95 -8.21
C ALA A 65 3.59 -2.99 -8.08
N PHE A 66 3.71 -3.87 -9.10
CA PHE A 66 4.80 -4.84 -9.17
C PHE A 66 6.16 -4.13 -9.13
N GLU A 67 7.06 -4.61 -8.25
CA GLU A 67 8.39 -4.00 -8.04
C GLU A 67 8.37 -2.49 -7.68
N ALA A 68 7.24 -1.94 -7.25
CA ALA A 68 7.19 -0.55 -6.79
C ALA A 68 7.98 -0.38 -5.49
N ARG A 69 8.61 0.79 -5.34
CA ARG A 69 9.42 1.10 -4.16
C ARG A 69 8.86 2.31 -3.42
N PHE A 70 8.57 2.12 -2.15
CA PHE A 70 8.08 3.14 -1.23
C PHE A 70 9.12 3.36 -0.14
N VAL A 71 9.85 4.50 -0.21
CA VAL A 71 11.02 4.77 0.67
C VAL A 71 10.59 5.43 1.99
N ARG A 72 9.45 6.13 1.96
CA ARG A 72 8.78 6.74 3.10
C ARG A 72 7.41 6.11 3.29
N ASP A 73 6.57 6.77 4.06
CA ASP A 73 5.25 6.27 4.39
C ASP A 73 4.38 5.97 3.17
N ALA A 74 3.77 4.78 3.15
CA ALA A 74 2.81 4.35 2.14
C ALA A 74 1.44 4.12 2.80
N ILE A 75 0.53 5.08 2.65
CA ILE A 75 -0.74 5.14 3.36
C ILE A 75 -1.91 4.89 2.40
N PHE A 76 -2.66 3.80 2.63
CA PHE A 76 -3.82 3.39 1.83
C PHE A 76 -5.08 3.22 2.71
N THR A 77 -5.24 4.07 3.72
CA THR A 77 -6.30 3.95 4.72
C THR A 77 -7.68 4.23 4.13
N ASP A 78 -8.68 3.46 4.58
CA ASP A 78 -10.09 3.58 4.18
C ASP A 78 -10.31 3.55 2.66
N THR A 79 -9.38 2.93 1.93
CA THR A 79 -9.42 2.83 0.46
C THR A 79 -10.06 1.51 0.01
N THR A 80 -10.96 1.58 -0.98
CA THR A 80 -11.60 0.40 -1.56
C THR A 80 -10.95 0.04 -2.89
N PHE A 81 -10.43 -1.19 -2.98
CA PHE A 81 -9.90 -1.84 -4.18
C PHE A 81 -10.94 -2.82 -4.72
N GLU A 82 -11.62 -2.50 -5.82
CA GLU A 82 -12.72 -3.32 -6.34
C GLU A 82 -12.26 -4.46 -7.25
N ALA A 83 -11.15 -4.25 -7.94
CA ALA A 83 -10.50 -5.23 -8.80
C ALA A 83 -9.21 -5.78 -8.13
N PRO A 84 -8.49 -6.72 -8.75
CA PRO A 84 -7.26 -7.24 -8.18
C PRO A 84 -6.23 -6.14 -7.89
N ALA A 85 -5.65 -6.19 -6.70
CA ALA A 85 -4.56 -5.31 -6.28
C ALA A 85 -3.26 -6.11 -6.17
N LYS A 86 -2.23 -5.73 -6.92
CA LYS A 86 -0.95 -6.41 -6.98
C LYS A 86 0.14 -5.50 -6.45
N PHE A 87 0.75 -5.94 -5.37
CA PHE A 87 1.94 -5.38 -4.75
C PHE A 87 3.06 -6.43 -4.70
N ASP A 88 3.07 -7.36 -5.67
CA ASP A 88 4.09 -8.41 -5.72
C ASP A 88 5.48 -7.78 -5.88
N GLU A 89 6.47 -8.25 -5.11
CA GLU A 89 7.84 -7.77 -5.08
C GLU A 89 7.99 -6.26 -4.75
N ALA A 90 6.93 -5.63 -4.25
CA ALA A 90 7.00 -4.24 -3.81
C ALA A 90 7.82 -4.12 -2.52
N ALA A 91 8.62 -3.04 -2.44
CA ALA A 91 9.42 -2.73 -1.27
C ALA A 91 8.82 -1.54 -0.50
N PHE A 92 8.36 -1.80 0.71
CA PHE A 92 7.90 -0.79 1.66
C PHE A 92 8.99 -0.62 2.72
N GLU A 93 9.70 0.52 2.66
CA GLU A 93 10.89 0.75 3.49
C GLU A 93 10.62 1.57 4.77
N ASP A 94 9.39 2.06 4.94
CA ASP A 94 8.92 2.79 6.12
C ASP A 94 7.47 2.40 6.43
N ASP A 95 6.76 3.15 7.26
CA ASP A 95 5.42 2.80 7.71
C ASP A 95 4.45 2.57 6.54
N THR A 96 3.77 1.42 6.58
CA THR A 96 2.80 1.04 5.56
C THR A 96 1.44 0.78 6.21
N ARG A 97 0.38 1.48 5.78
CA ARG A 97 -0.94 1.37 6.38
C ARG A 97 -2.03 1.08 5.36
N PHE A 98 -2.69 -0.05 5.56
CA PHE A 98 -3.93 -0.42 4.86
C PHE A 98 -5.13 -0.42 5.81
N ASP A 99 -5.06 0.32 6.91
CA ASP A 99 -6.08 0.35 7.95
C ASP A 99 -7.45 0.73 7.40
N GLY A 100 -8.47 -0.03 7.74
CA GLY A 100 -9.82 0.16 7.24
C GLY A 100 -9.99 -0.08 5.74
N ALA A 101 -8.95 -0.45 5.02
CA ALA A 101 -9.04 -0.71 3.58
C ALA A 101 -9.91 -1.93 3.27
N ARG A 102 -10.53 -1.93 2.10
CA ARG A 102 -11.33 -3.05 1.60
C ARG A 102 -10.80 -3.54 0.26
N PHE A 103 -10.34 -4.78 0.22
CA PHE A 103 -10.00 -5.50 -1.01
C PHE A 103 -11.20 -6.37 -1.41
N ALA A 104 -11.96 -5.95 -2.41
CA ALA A 104 -13.13 -6.69 -2.89
C ALA A 104 -12.75 -7.88 -3.79
N ASN A 105 -11.51 -7.90 -4.28
CA ASN A 105 -10.93 -8.96 -5.10
C ASN A 105 -9.58 -9.41 -4.53
N VAL A 106 -8.87 -10.28 -5.21
CA VAL A 106 -7.57 -10.81 -4.76
C VAL A 106 -6.58 -9.68 -4.49
N ALA A 107 -6.00 -9.70 -3.31
CA ALA A 107 -4.88 -8.84 -2.92
C ALA A 107 -3.60 -9.68 -2.89
N ARG A 108 -2.56 -9.24 -3.60
CA ARG A 108 -1.30 -9.96 -3.75
C ARG A 108 -0.14 -9.12 -3.27
N PHE A 109 0.59 -9.68 -2.33
CA PHE A 109 1.80 -9.11 -1.73
C PHE A 109 2.94 -10.16 -1.75
N ARG A 110 3.03 -10.96 -2.82
CA ARG A 110 4.03 -12.04 -2.89
C ARG A 110 5.43 -11.47 -3.00
N ALA A 111 6.33 -11.99 -2.18
CA ALA A 111 7.70 -11.50 -2.08
C ALA A 111 7.81 -9.98 -1.83
N ALA A 112 6.75 -9.36 -1.29
CA ALA A 112 6.81 -7.98 -0.85
C ALA A 112 7.61 -7.89 0.47
N THR A 113 8.37 -6.81 0.63
CA THR A 113 9.09 -6.54 1.88
C THR A 113 8.46 -5.36 2.61
N PHE A 114 8.24 -5.54 3.91
CA PHE A 114 7.73 -4.52 4.81
C PHE A 114 8.78 -4.25 5.88
N GLU A 115 9.64 -3.30 5.58
CA GLU A 115 10.70 -2.84 6.47
C GLU A 115 10.22 -1.58 7.19
N GLY A 116 10.63 -1.37 8.44
CA GLY A 116 10.42 -0.12 9.13
C GLY A 116 11.77 0.52 9.44
N LYS A 117 11.91 1.78 9.14
CA LYS A 117 13.10 2.56 9.56
C LYS A 117 12.92 3.14 10.95
N SER A 118 11.82 2.81 11.59
CA SER A 118 11.37 3.57 12.70
C SER A 118 11.87 3.10 14.05
N ASN A 119 11.65 3.95 14.95
CA ASN A 119 11.73 3.95 16.37
C ASN A 119 11.00 2.76 17.01
N GLU A 120 11.46 2.34 18.16
CA GLU A 120 11.11 1.15 18.95
C GLU A 120 9.61 0.90 19.26
N PHE A 121 8.66 1.59 18.63
CA PHE A 121 7.24 1.55 19.02
C PHE A 121 6.21 1.65 17.88
N ASP A 122 6.61 1.66 16.62
CA ASP A 122 5.68 1.81 15.50
C ASP A 122 5.56 0.52 14.68
N ASP A 123 4.32 0.12 14.41
CA ASP A 123 3.97 -1.02 13.58
C ASP A 123 4.32 -0.72 12.11
N ASN A 124 5.34 -1.34 11.58
CA ASN A 124 5.87 -1.06 10.24
C ASN A 124 4.87 -1.39 9.12
N ALA A 125 4.04 -2.41 9.32
CA ALA A 125 2.95 -2.75 8.43
C ALA A 125 1.65 -2.91 9.21
N SER A 126 0.63 -2.13 8.89
CA SER A 126 -0.66 -2.18 9.56
C SER A 126 -1.79 -2.48 8.58
N PHE A 127 -2.58 -3.50 8.94
CA PHE A 127 -3.80 -3.91 8.26
C PHE A 127 -5.00 -3.88 9.21
N VAL A 128 -4.97 -3.01 10.23
CA VAL A 128 -6.01 -2.91 11.26
C VAL A 128 -7.39 -2.65 10.64
N GLY A 129 -8.36 -3.49 10.95
CA GLY A 129 -9.71 -3.38 10.41
C GLY A 129 -9.83 -3.60 8.89
N THR A 130 -8.76 -4.07 8.23
CA THR A 130 -8.76 -4.36 6.80
C THR A 130 -9.69 -5.52 6.47
N THR A 131 -10.42 -5.41 5.37
CA THR A 131 -11.29 -6.48 4.86
C THR A 131 -10.77 -7.03 3.53
N PHE A 132 -10.42 -8.31 3.50
CA PHE A 132 -10.14 -9.07 2.28
C PHE A 132 -11.36 -9.93 1.94
N ALA A 133 -12.17 -9.50 0.96
CA ALA A 133 -13.37 -10.24 0.54
C ALA A 133 -13.06 -11.44 -0.36
N ALA A 134 -11.84 -11.54 -0.86
CA ALA A 134 -11.31 -12.67 -1.62
C ALA A 134 -9.98 -13.13 -1.00
N ALA A 135 -9.11 -13.79 -1.77
CA ALA A 135 -7.83 -14.27 -1.27
C ALA A 135 -6.86 -13.11 -0.97
N ALA A 136 -6.10 -13.26 0.13
CA ALA A 136 -4.98 -12.43 0.50
C ALA A 136 -3.67 -13.25 0.41
N GLU A 137 -2.78 -12.88 -0.49
CA GLU A 137 -1.57 -13.66 -0.80
C GLU A 137 -0.32 -12.94 -0.32
N PHE A 138 0.31 -13.46 0.73
CA PHE A 138 1.56 -13.00 1.33
C PHE A 138 2.68 -14.04 1.21
N THR A 139 2.63 -14.88 0.19
CA THR A 139 3.65 -15.91 -0.04
C THR A 139 5.02 -15.27 -0.21
N GLN A 140 6.01 -15.72 0.57
CA GLN A 140 7.38 -15.19 0.57
C GLN A 140 7.47 -13.68 0.90
N ALA A 141 6.47 -13.12 1.57
CA ALA A 141 6.55 -11.75 2.06
C ALA A 141 7.38 -11.70 3.36
N ASP A 142 8.17 -10.64 3.48
CA ASP A 142 8.98 -10.39 4.67
C ASP A 142 8.39 -9.25 5.49
N PHE A 143 8.12 -9.49 6.76
CA PHE A 143 7.60 -8.49 7.69
C PHE A 143 8.60 -8.26 8.82
N GLU A 144 9.01 -7.02 9.04
CA GLU A 144 9.76 -6.68 10.25
C GLU A 144 8.82 -6.62 11.45
N HIS A 145 7.73 -5.83 11.36
CA HIS A 145 6.62 -5.85 12.31
C HIS A 145 5.30 -5.71 11.54
N VAL A 146 4.27 -6.45 11.93
CA VAL A 146 2.97 -6.39 11.25
C VAL A 146 1.82 -6.55 12.23
N VAL A 147 0.76 -5.77 12.01
CA VAL A 147 -0.48 -5.83 12.78
C VAL A 147 -1.67 -6.17 11.88
N PHE A 148 -2.41 -7.21 12.25
CA PHE A 148 -3.65 -7.65 11.59
C PHE A 148 -4.88 -7.56 12.52
N THR A 149 -4.83 -6.74 13.55
CA THR A 149 -5.94 -6.59 14.50
C THR A 149 -7.25 -6.25 13.78
N ASP A 150 -8.33 -6.94 14.12
CA ASP A 150 -9.65 -6.78 13.51
C ASP A 150 -9.69 -7.00 11.97
N THR A 151 -8.64 -7.59 11.39
CA THR A 151 -8.60 -7.95 9.96
C THR A 151 -9.55 -9.09 9.66
N THR A 152 -10.30 -8.98 8.58
CA THR A 152 -11.22 -10.03 8.12
C THR A 152 -10.79 -10.57 6.75
N VAL A 153 -10.66 -11.88 6.62
CA VAL A 153 -10.38 -12.55 5.34
C VAL A 153 -11.50 -13.53 5.03
N ALA A 154 -12.31 -13.23 4.02
CA ALA A 154 -13.41 -14.11 3.61
C ALA A 154 -12.93 -15.25 2.69
N GLY A 155 -11.83 -15.04 1.97
CA GLY A 155 -11.17 -16.03 1.13
C GLY A 155 -10.04 -16.75 1.85
N GLU A 156 -9.04 -17.16 1.10
CA GLU A 156 -7.85 -17.83 1.64
C GLU A 156 -6.75 -16.80 1.98
N ALA A 157 -6.20 -16.87 3.18
CA ALA A 157 -4.99 -16.15 3.54
C ALA A 157 -3.77 -17.06 3.37
N ARG A 158 -2.80 -16.66 2.56
CA ARG A 158 -1.62 -17.46 2.22
C ARG A 158 -0.36 -16.77 2.69
N PHE A 159 0.33 -17.38 3.67
CA PHE A 159 1.61 -16.93 4.22
C PHE A 159 2.72 -17.98 3.99
N ARG A 160 2.64 -18.73 2.89
CA ARG A 160 3.66 -19.75 2.61
C ARG A 160 5.03 -19.10 2.45
N GLU A 161 6.03 -19.61 3.19
CA GLU A 161 7.40 -19.11 3.16
C GLU A 161 7.48 -17.58 3.48
N ALA A 162 6.49 -17.03 4.18
CA ALA A 162 6.57 -15.65 4.68
C ALA A 162 7.41 -15.63 5.96
N ASP A 163 8.27 -14.63 6.09
CA ASP A 163 9.11 -14.42 7.26
C ASP A 163 8.55 -13.29 8.14
N PHE A 164 8.45 -13.55 9.44
CA PHE A 164 8.06 -12.59 10.46
C PHE A 164 9.26 -12.39 11.37
N LEU A 165 9.98 -11.28 11.18
CA LEU A 165 11.25 -11.01 11.84
C LEU A 165 11.09 -10.38 13.22
N GLY A 166 9.95 -9.73 13.46
CA GLY A 166 9.57 -9.09 14.72
C GLY A 166 8.21 -9.56 15.22
N ASP A 167 7.53 -8.69 15.95
CA ASP A 167 6.21 -9.00 16.52
C ASP A 167 5.12 -9.00 15.43
N ALA A 168 4.19 -9.94 15.52
CA ALA A 168 3.00 -10.04 14.68
C ALA A 168 1.76 -10.19 15.57
N ASP A 169 0.82 -9.23 15.48
CA ASP A 169 -0.43 -9.13 16.25
C ASP A 169 -1.69 -9.26 15.37
#